data_25d6ae0b8071b3e34e9e9eb3cf41eb9b
#
_entry.id   25d6ae0b8071b3e34e9e9eb3cf41eb9b
#
_cell.length_a   1.000
_cell.length_b   1.000
_cell.length_c   1.000
_cell.angle_alpha   90.00
_cell.angle_beta   90.00
_cell.angle_gamma   90.00
#
_symmetry.space_group_name_H-M   'P 1'
#
loop_
_entity.id
_entity.type
_entity.pdbx_description
1 polymer ?
#
loop_
_entity_poly.entity_id
_entity_poly.type
_entity_poly.pdbx_seq_one_letter_code
_entity_poly.pdbx_strand_id
1 'polypeptide(L)'
;MALIFENIIKDLSQIGFFSKYKFRKRDASFLLKTKGGKYIIELDHWMDETTSSLVIYPIYGIRFDILHKWFEKFSIKSLQDQRDRASISFSGNMLSLQDKFYFSLDGEKYTTDFDYFQTNLQKCAEYVFKEYSALDELYEKTILPILNGSAT
;
A
#
# COMPACT_ATOMS: atom_id res chain seq x y z
N MET A 1 4.50 1.97 22.04
CA MET A 1 4.02 2.07 20.64
C MET A 1 4.85 1.20 19.69
N ALA A 2 6.17 1.33 19.68
CA ALA A 2 7.03 0.58 18.76
C ALA A 2 6.85 -0.94 18.87
N LEU A 3 6.77 -1.48 20.08
CA LEU A 3 6.65 -2.91 20.29
C LEU A 3 5.33 -3.48 19.77
N ILE A 4 4.21 -2.79 20.01
CA ILE A 4 2.90 -3.27 19.51
C ILE A 4 2.85 -3.22 18.00
N PHE A 5 3.41 -2.17 17.37
CA PHE A 5 3.49 -2.08 15.92
C PHE A 5 4.35 -3.17 15.32
N GLU A 6 5.49 -3.47 15.93
CA GLU A 6 6.37 -4.56 15.50
C GLU A 6 5.65 -5.92 15.57
N ASN A 7 4.86 -6.15 16.63
CA ASN A 7 4.07 -7.36 16.75
C ASN A 7 3.01 -7.46 15.65
N ILE A 8 2.36 -6.36 15.33
CA ILE A 8 1.37 -6.31 14.25
C ILE A 8 2.01 -6.68 12.91
N ILE A 9 3.18 -6.13 12.60
CA ILE A 9 3.89 -6.42 11.37
C ILE A 9 4.30 -7.89 11.32
N LYS A 10 4.82 -8.42 12.42
CA LYS A 10 5.23 -9.82 12.50
C LYS A 10 4.04 -10.75 12.26
N ASP A 11 2.94 -10.50 12.95
CA ASP A 11 1.75 -11.35 12.83
C ASP A 11 1.10 -11.22 11.46
N LEU A 12 1.07 -10.00 10.92
CA LEU A 12 0.53 -9.76 9.58
C LEU A 12 1.33 -10.49 8.50
N SER A 13 2.64 -10.51 8.64
CA SER A 13 3.54 -11.20 7.70
C SER A 13 3.34 -12.72 7.65
N GLN A 14 2.72 -13.29 8.67
CA GLN A 14 2.42 -14.72 8.74
C GLN A 14 1.09 -15.09 8.08
N ILE A 15 0.25 -14.11 7.76
CA ILE A 15 -1.02 -14.34 7.09
C ILE A 15 -0.77 -14.58 5.59
N GLY A 16 -1.42 -15.61 5.04
CA GLY A 16 -1.17 -16.06 3.67
C GLY A 16 -1.21 -14.98 2.61
N PHE A 17 -2.16 -14.06 2.70
CA PHE A 17 -2.25 -12.94 1.76
C PHE A 17 -1.02 -12.04 1.84
N PHE A 18 -0.60 -11.68 3.06
CA PHE A 18 0.52 -10.74 3.26
C PHE A 18 1.89 -11.40 3.21
N SER A 19 1.96 -12.72 3.36
CA SER A 19 3.23 -13.45 3.32
C SER A 19 3.95 -13.35 1.97
N LYS A 20 3.22 -13.05 0.92
CA LYS A 20 3.76 -12.84 -0.44
C LYS A 20 4.43 -11.48 -0.59
N TYR A 21 4.14 -10.54 0.31
CA TYR A 21 4.66 -9.20 0.27
C TYR A 21 5.98 -9.14 1.03
N LYS A 22 6.88 -8.28 0.56
CA LYS A 22 8.11 -7.97 1.28
C LYS A 22 7.87 -6.71 2.11
N PHE A 23 8.18 -6.77 3.40
CA PHE A 23 8.04 -5.60 4.28
C PHE A 23 9.29 -4.74 4.20
N ARG A 24 9.09 -3.44 3.99
CA ARG A 24 10.15 -2.43 4.00
C ARG A 24 9.99 -1.55 5.23
N LYS A 25 10.95 -1.66 6.15
CA LYS A 25 10.89 -0.97 7.45
C LYS A 25 10.94 0.55 7.33
N ARG A 26 11.68 1.06 6.35
CA ARG A 26 11.92 2.49 6.17
C ARG A 26 10.64 3.32 6.15
N ASP A 27 9.62 2.85 5.47
CA ASP A 27 8.33 3.53 5.32
C ASP A 27 7.14 2.68 5.74
N ALA A 28 7.40 1.59 6.48
CA ALA A 28 6.38 0.67 6.96
C ALA A 28 5.46 0.17 5.83
N SER A 29 6.05 -0.28 4.72
CA SER A 29 5.32 -0.69 3.53
C SER A 29 5.46 -2.18 3.24
N PHE A 30 4.36 -2.80 2.80
CA PHE A 30 4.35 -4.13 2.20
C PHE A 30 4.37 -3.99 0.69
N LEU A 31 5.32 -4.65 0.04
CA LEU A 31 5.58 -4.53 -1.40
C LEU A 31 5.44 -5.87 -2.10
N LEU A 32 4.67 -5.89 -3.19
CA LEU A 32 4.53 -7.07 -4.03
C LEU A 32 4.85 -6.68 -5.48
N LYS A 33 5.86 -7.32 -6.06
CA LYS A 33 6.20 -7.09 -7.47
C LYS A 33 5.09 -7.64 -8.37
N THR A 34 4.72 -6.84 -9.36
CA THR A 34 3.79 -7.23 -10.41
C THR A 34 4.51 -7.19 -11.76
N LYS A 35 3.84 -7.62 -12.82
CA LYS A 35 4.42 -7.63 -14.15
C LYS A 35 4.88 -6.22 -14.59
N GLY A 36 4.10 -5.19 -14.29
CA GLY A 36 4.38 -3.82 -14.73
C GLY A 36 4.83 -2.87 -13.61
N GLY A 37 5.06 -3.38 -12.40
CA GLY A 37 5.43 -2.51 -11.30
C GLY A 37 5.32 -3.17 -9.94
N LYS A 38 4.55 -2.56 -9.04
CA LYS A 38 4.38 -3.03 -7.67
C LYS A 38 3.02 -2.69 -7.11
N TYR A 39 2.50 -3.55 -6.24
CA TYR A 39 1.46 -3.19 -5.29
C TYR A 39 2.11 -2.80 -3.97
N ILE A 40 1.63 -1.75 -3.35
CA ILE A 40 2.21 -1.17 -2.14
C ILE A 40 1.10 -0.97 -1.12
N ILE A 41 1.32 -1.49 0.10
CA ILE A 41 0.44 -1.20 1.23
C ILE A 41 1.31 -0.51 2.27
N GLU A 42 1.16 0.80 2.39
CA GLU A 42 1.89 1.60 3.37
C GLU A 42 1.04 1.73 4.62
N LEU A 43 1.62 1.41 5.78
CA LEU A 43 0.94 1.47 7.07
C LEU A 43 1.41 2.70 7.84
N ASP A 44 0.83 3.86 7.51
CA ASP A 44 1.04 5.05 8.33
C ASP A 44 0.44 4.81 9.71
N HIS A 45 1.08 5.33 10.75
CA HIS A 45 0.63 5.04 12.10
C HIS A 45 1.07 6.14 13.07
N TRP A 46 0.25 6.33 14.10
CA TRP A 46 0.55 7.28 15.17
C TRP A 46 -0.16 6.85 16.46
N MET A 47 0.24 7.48 17.56
CA MET A 47 -0.43 7.28 18.84
C MET A 47 -1.53 8.32 19.01
N ASP A 48 -2.72 7.87 19.35
CA ASP A 48 -3.82 8.73 19.74
C ASP A 48 -3.93 8.71 21.27
N GLU A 49 -3.53 9.82 21.90
CA GLU A 49 -3.54 9.93 23.36
C GLU A 49 -4.96 9.99 23.92
N THR A 50 -5.90 10.54 23.16
CA THR A 50 -7.30 10.67 23.58
C THR A 50 -7.94 9.30 23.82
N THR A 51 -7.66 8.35 22.93
CA THR A 51 -8.23 6.99 23.00
C THR A 51 -7.25 5.98 23.57
N SER A 52 -6.02 6.38 23.89
CA SER A 52 -4.92 5.49 24.30
C SER A 52 -4.74 4.33 23.32
N SER A 53 -4.70 4.65 22.04
CA SER A 53 -4.65 3.67 20.96
C SER A 53 -3.52 3.97 20.00
N LEU A 54 -2.97 2.90 19.42
CA LEU A 54 -2.19 3.00 18.19
C LEU A 54 -3.18 3.04 17.03
N VAL A 55 -3.06 4.06 16.19
CA VAL A 55 -3.90 4.20 14.99
C VAL A 55 -3.07 3.82 13.79
N ILE A 56 -3.61 2.95 12.94
CA ILE A 56 -3.01 2.59 11.66
C ILE A 56 -3.89 3.12 10.54
N TYR A 57 -3.27 3.83 9.61
CA TYR A 57 -3.93 4.44 8.46
C TYR A 57 -3.30 3.90 7.19
N PRO A 58 -3.88 2.84 6.59
CA PRO A 58 -3.31 2.24 5.39
C PRO A 58 -3.46 3.12 4.15
N ILE A 59 -2.43 3.13 3.34
CA ILE A 59 -2.44 3.77 2.02
C ILE A 59 -2.09 2.69 1.00
N TYR A 60 -2.97 2.50 0.03
CA TYR A 60 -2.82 1.48 -1.02
C TYR A 60 -2.27 2.16 -2.26
N GLY A 61 -1.16 1.66 -2.79
CA GLY A 61 -0.52 2.24 -3.94
C GLY A 61 -0.26 1.23 -5.04
N ILE A 62 -0.27 1.71 -6.27
CA ILE A 62 0.13 0.93 -7.44
C ILE A 62 1.22 1.71 -8.16
N ARG A 63 2.33 1.04 -8.44
CA ARG A 63 3.41 1.60 -9.22
C ARG A 63 3.38 1.00 -10.62
N PHE A 64 3.41 1.89 -11.61
CA PHE A 64 3.61 1.53 -13.01
C PHE A 64 5.01 1.96 -13.41
N ASP A 65 5.93 1.02 -13.57
CA ASP A 65 7.35 1.31 -13.82
C ASP A 65 7.54 2.17 -15.05
N ILE A 66 6.73 1.95 -16.07
CA ILE A 66 6.87 2.69 -17.34
C ILE A 66 6.52 4.18 -17.19
N LEU A 67 5.57 4.53 -16.32
CA LEU A 67 5.28 5.93 -16.03
C LEU A 67 6.47 6.62 -15.36
N HIS A 68 7.11 5.95 -14.43
CA HIS A 68 8.27 6.49 -13.72
C HIS A 68 9.46 6.62 -14.66
N LYS A 69 9.63 5.67 -15.57
CA LYS A 69 10.68 5.72 -16.59
C LYS A 69 10.50 6.91 -17.51
N TRP A 70 9.26 7.23 -17.86
CA TRP A 70 8.95 8.41 -18.64
C TRP A 70 9.21 9.69 -17.84
N PHE A 71 8.79 9.74 -16.58
CA PHE A 71 9.00 10.89 -15.69
C PHE A 71 10.48 11.18 -15.42
N GLU A 72 11.35 10.18 -15.43
CA GLU A 72 12.79 10.35 -15.25
C GLU A 72 13.39 11.40 -16.19
N LYS A 73 12.82 11.56 -17.37
CA LYS A 73 13.29 12.52 -18.37
C LYS A 73 12.93 13.97 -18.05
N PHE A 74 11.93 14.18 -17.21
CA PHE A 74 11.34 15.50 -16.96
C PHE A 74 11.33 15.92 -15.51
N SER A 75 11.73 15.03 -14.59
CA SER A 75 11.69 15.29 -13.17
C SER A 75 13.07 15.69 -12.64
N ILE A 76 13.09 16.67 -11.74
CA ILE A 76 14.30 17.06 -11.00
C ILE A 76 14.56 16.15 -9.80
N LYS A 77 13.63 15.24 -9.48
CA LYS A 77 13.80 14.28 -8.38
C LYS A 77 14.77 13.19 -8.78
N SER A 78 15.53 12.68 -7.80
CA SER A 78 16.45 11.58 -8.04
C SER A 78 15.72 10.33 -8.47
N LEU A 79 16.41 9.46 -9.22
CA LEU A 79 15.88 8.15 -9.64
C LEU A 79 15.47 7.30 -8.45
N GLN A 80 16.20 7.40 -7.35
CA GLN A 80 15.91 6.64 -6.14
C GLN A 80 14.60 7.06 -5.50
N ASP A 81 14.34 8.37 -5.44
CA ASP A 81 13.08 8.90 -4.92
C ASP A 81 11.89 8.44 -5.78
N GLN A 82 12.08 8.34 -7.07
CA GLN A 82 11.05 7.89 -7.99
C GLN A 82 10.78 6.40 -7.91
N ARG A 83 11.82 5.59 -7.65
CA ARG A 83 11.71 4.12 -7.55
C ARG A 83 10.77 3.66 -6.46
N ASP A 84 10.70 4.42 -5.38
CA ASP A 84 10.00 4.01 -4.18
C ASP A 84 8.58 4.54 -4.11
N ARG A 85 8.13 5.28 -5.11
CA ARG A 85 6.82 5.91 -5.10
C ARG A 85 5.80 5.11 -5.90
N ALA A 86 4.56 5.11 -5.39
CA ALA A 86 3.42 4.67 -6.17
C ALA A 86 3.11 5.69 -7.25
N SER A 87 2.58 5.23 -8.38
CA SER A 87 2.05 6.10 -9.43
C SER A 87 0.69 6.64 -9.03
N ILE A 88 -0.11 5.80 -8.36
CA ILE A 88 -1.44 6.12 -7.85
C ILE A 88 -1.52 5.63 -6.42
N SER A 89 -2.07 6.45 -5.51
CA SER A 89 -2.26 6.09 -4.11
C SER A 89 -3.68 6.38 -3.66
N PHE A 90 -4.22 5.50 -2.84
CA PHE A 90 -5.58 5.61 -2.30
C PHE A 90 -5.57 5.36 -0.80
N SER A 91 -6.25 6.22 -0.04
CA SER A 91 -6.64 5.89 1.32
C SER A 91 -8.04 5.28 1.33
N GLY A 92 -8.40 4.60 2.41
CA GLY A 92 -9.75 4.05 2.56
C GLY A 92 -10.83 5.12 2.43
N ASN A 93 -10.58 6.31 2.98
CA ASN A 93 -11.52 7.43 2.92
C ASN A 93 -11.85 7.84 1.48
N MET A 94 -10.86 7.84 0.59
CA MET A 94 -11.06 8.20 -0.82
C MET A 94 -11.96 7.22 -1.56
N LEU A 95 -12.02 5.99 -1.10
CA LEU A 95 -12.76 4.89 -1.74
C LEU A 95 -14.00 4.48 -0.95
N SER A 96 -14.37 5.25 0.08
CA SER A 96 -15.46 4.91 1.01
C SER A 96 -15.26 3.56 1.71
N LEU A 97 -14.00 3.21 1.97
CA LEU A 97 -13.60 2.03 2.70
C LEU A 97 -13.13 2.41 4.10
N GLN A 98 -12.91 1.39 4.96
CA GLN A 98 -12.34 1.60 6.29
C GLN A 98 -10.97 2.29 6.16
N ASP A 99 -10.79 3.46 6.79
CA ASP A 99 -9.56 4.24 6.67
C ASP A 99 -8.64 4.13 7.87
N LYS A 100 -9.18 3.92 9.07
CA LYS A 100 -8.39 3.88 10.31
C LYS A 100 -8.68 2.64 11.10
N PHE A 101 -7.64 2.08 11.71
CA PHE A 101 -7.73 0.92 12.59
C PHE A 101 -7.08 1.26 13.92
N TYR A 102 -7.72 0.87 15.01
CA TYR A 102 -7.31 1.21 16.36
C TYR A 102 -6.87 -0.05 17.10
N PHE A 103 -5.71 0.05 17.75
CA PHE A 103 -5.19 -0.99 18.64
C PHE A 103 -5.04 -0.41 20.03
N SER A 104 -5.68 -1.03 21.02
CA SER A 104 -5.55 -0.63 22.39
C SER A 104 -4.11 -0.81 22.86
N LEU A 105 -3.53 0.21 23.51
CA LEU A 105 -2.14 0.18 23.94
C LEU A 105 -1.88 -0.77 25.12
N ASP A 106 -2.93 -1.12 25.88
CA ASP A 106 -2.81 -2.08 26.99
C ASP A 106 -2.66 -3.53 26.51
N GLY A 107 -2.92 -3.80 25.24
CA GLY A 107 -2.80 -5.13 24.66
C GLY A 107 -3.91 -6.12 25.01
N GLU A 108 -4.86 -5.76 25.85
CA GLU A 108 -5.91 -6.66 26.29
C GLU A 108 -6.82 -7.11 25.14
N LYS A 109 -7.04 -6.25 24.16
CA LYS A 109 -7.89 -6.50 23.01
C LYS A 109 -7.08 -6.82 21.74
N TYR A 110 -5.82 -7.13 21.89
CA TYR A 110 -4.93 -7.30 20.74
C TYR A 110 -5.46 -8.32 19.72
N THR A 111 -5.86 -9.50 20.19
CA THR A 111 -6.34 -10.56 19.29
C THR A 111 -7.58 -10.13 18.51
N THR A 112 -8.54 -9.50 19.18
CA THR A 112 -9.75 -9.00 18.54
C THR A 112 -9.44 -7.86 17.56
N ASP A 113 -8.61 -6.92 17.98
CA ASP A 113 -8.23 -5.76 17.17
C ASP A 113 -7.45 -6.22 15.94
N PHE A 114 -6.53 -7.16 16.12
CA PHE A 114 -5.73 -7.70 15.02
C PHE A 114 -6.59 -8.48 14.03
N ASP A 115 -7.51 -9.28 14.49
CA ASP A 115 -8.41 -10.06 13.65
C ASP A 115 -9.26 -9.14 12.76
N TYR A 116 -9.81 -8.10 13.36
CA TYR A 116 -10.56 -7.09 12.63
C TYR A 116 -9.69 -6.37 11.61
N PHE A 117 -8.50 -5.95 12.02
CA PHE A 117 -7.56 -5.23 11.17
C PHE A 117 -7.13 -6.06 9.97
N GLN A 118 -6.64 -7.27 10.19
CA GLN A 118 -6.11 -8.09 9.11
C GLN A 118 -7.20 -8.47 8.09
N THR A 119 -8.40 -8.77 8.58
CA THR A 119 -9.51 -9.13 7.69
C THR A 119 -9.92 -7.96 6.81
N ASN A 120 -10.05 -6.77 7.39
CA ASN A 120 -10.48 -5.59 6.64
C ASN A 120 -9.36 -5.03 5.77
N LEU A 121 -8.12 -5.08 6.22
CA LEU A 121 -6.97 -4.67 5.41
C LEU A 121 -6.86 -5.53 4.15
N GLN A 122 -7.01 -6.83 4.29
CA GLN A 122 -7.00 -7.75 3.14
C GLN A 122 -8.12 -7.43 2.16
N LYS A 123 -9.34 -7.25 2.65
CA LYS A 123 -10.51 -6.91 1.81
C LYS A 123 -10.29 -5.61 1.05
N CYS A 124 -9.79 -4.59 1.73
CA CYS A 124 -9.52 -3.30 1.11
C CYS A 124 -8.42 -3.40 0.05
N ALA A 125 -7.34 -4.11 0.36
CA ALA A 125 -6.24 -4.31 -0.57
C ALA A 125 -6.69 -5.09 -1.80
N GLU A 126 -7.42 -6.17 -1.62
CA GLU A 126 -7.97 -6.96 -2.73
C GLU A 126 -8.88 -6.13 -3.62
N TYR A 127 -9.75 -5.31 -3.01
CA TYR A 127 -10.63 -4.42 -3.77
C TYR A 127 -9.83 -3.43 -4.61
N VAL A 128 -8.88 -2.72 -4.00
CA VAL A 128 -8.10 -1.69 -4.69
C VAL A 128 -7.30 -2.31 -5.84
N PHE A 129 -6.59 -3.39 -5.57
CA PHE A 129 -5.71 -3.98 -6.56
C PHE A 129 -6.48 -4.67 -7.69
N LYS A 130 -7.66 -5.21 -7.40
CA LYS A 130 -8.52 -5.79 -8.43
C LYS A 130 -9.11 -4.71 -9.33
N GLU A 131 -9.65 -3.64 -8.75
CA GLU A 131 -10.27 -2.56 -9.52
C GLU A 131 -9.28 -1.84 -10.41
N TYR A 132 -8.06 -1.63 -9.92
CA TYR A 132 -7.06 -0.84 -10.63
C TYR A 132 -6.04 -1.66 -11.39
N SER A 133 -6.11 -3.00 -11.34
CA SER A 133 -5.32 -3.85 -12.23
C SER A 133 -5.78 -3.71 -13.69
N ALA A 134 -7.04 -3.39 -13.91
CA ALA A 134 -7.58 -3.11 -15.23
C ALA A 134 -6.94 -1.86 -15.86
N LEU A 135 -6.50 -0.91 -15.05
CA LEU A 135 -5.76 0.26 -15.53
C LEU A 135 -4.41 -0.13 -16.10
N ASP A 136 -3.76 -1.14 -15.53
CA ASP A 136 -2.49 -1.67 -16.03
C ASP A 136 -2.66 -2.21 -17.45
N GLU A 137 -3.72 -2.99 -17.71
CA GLU A 137 -4.05 -3.48 -19.06
C GLU A 137 -4.36 -2.34 -20.03
N LEU A 138 -5.18 -1.40 -19.60
CA LEU A 138 -5.51 -0.23 -20.41
C LEU A 138 -4.27 0.55 -20.76
N TYR A 139 -3.38 0.69 -19.79
CA TYR A 139 -2.13 1.39 -19.97
C TYR A 139 -1.24 0.66 -20.99
N GLU A 140 -1.03 -0.64 -20.81
CA GLU A 140 -0.19 -1.44 -21.71
C GLU A 140 -0.73 -1.48 -23.15
N LYS A 141 -2.05 -1.61 -23.30
CA LYS A 141 -2.70 -1.81 -24.60
C LYS A 141 -3.01 -0.52 -25.33
N THR A 142 -3.20 0.58 -24.62
CA THR A 142 -3.69 1.83 -25.20
C THR A 142 -2.73 3.00 -25.03
N ILE A 143 -2.36 3.28 -23.78
CA ILE A 143 -1.58 4.48 -23.45
C ILE A 143 -0.12 4.30 -23.88
N LEU A 144 0.46 3.15 -23.57
CA LEU A 144 1.87 2.87 -23.88
C LEU A 144 2.20 2.95 -25.38
N PRO A 145 1.40 2.37 -26.28
CA PRO A 145 1.66 2.54 -27.73
C PRO A 145 1.64 4.01 -28.16
N ILE A 146 0.75 4.82 -27.59
CA ILE A 146 0.69 6.26 -27.88
C ILE A 146 1.95 6.96 -27.40
N LEU A 147 2.39 6.69 -26.16
CA LEU A 147 3.60 7.28 -25.59
C LEU A 147 4.87 6.91 -26.38
N ASN A 148 4.88 5.71 -26.93
CA ASN A 148 6.01 5.24 -27.76
C ASN A 148 5.92 5.67 -29.22
N GLY A 149 4.88 6.44 -29.58
CA GLY A 149 4.69 6.91 -30.93
C GLY A 149 4.32 5.82 -31.93
N SER A 150 3.91 4.63 -31.48
CA SER A 150 3.56 3.52 -32.35
C SER A 150 2.09 3.49 -32.75
N ALA A 151 1.24 4.24 -32.05
CA ALA A 151 -0.18 4.36 -32.37
C ALA A 151 -0.46 5.66 -33.14
N THR A 152 -1.17 5.55 -34.19
CA THR A 152 -1.60 6.69 -35.00
C THR A 152 -3.08 6.95 -34.80
#